data_cfeedac4a00aa57db9104ee5ec06c08b
#
_entry.id   cfeedac4a00aa57db9104ee5ec06c08b
#
_cell.length_a   1.000
_cell.length_b   1.000
_cell.length_c   1.000
_cell.angle_alpha   90.00
_cell.angle_beta   90.00
_cell.angle_gamma   90.00
#
_symmetry.space_group_name_H-M   'P 1'
#
loop_
_entity.id
_entity.type
_entity.pdbx_description
1 polymer ?
#
loop_
_entity_poly.entity_id
_entity_poly.type
_entity_poly.pdbx_seq_one_letter_code
_entity_poly.pdbx_strand_id
1 'polypeptide(L)'
;ASVMRSDALRSFLFIVLAAVTLWVFVRGWLKWSYMVAILGVLVLADMWPINKRYLNDSHFVTKKNNTAAFQMQPYEKQILQDKDPHFRVLNLATNTFNDARTSYYLKSIGGYSAAKLRRYQDLIDEHISKMNMNVIGMLNAKYFILPDRKSGQTTVQRNPYAMGNAWFVDTLQIVNTANEESEALNHINMHTTAVLDKEFAAHVQDFTPGRDSTASV
;
A
#
# COMPACT_ATOMS: atom_id res chain seq x y z
N ALA A 1 30.90 8.14 -4.58
CA ALA A 1 32.13 8.40 -3.79
C ALA A 1 32.44 9.89 -3.62
N SER A 2 32.28 10.75 -4.65
CA SER A 2 32.59 12.18 -4.58
C SER A 2 31.65 12.95 -3.64
N VAL A 3 30.35 12.73 -3.70
CA VAL A 3 29.35 13.40 -2.85
C VAL A 3 29.58 13.11 -1.37
N MET A 4 29.86 11.84 -1.03
CA MET A 4 30.10 11.43 0.35
C MET A 4 31.36 12.09 0.93
N ARG A 5 32.43 12.23 0.13
CA ARG A 5 33.66 12.95 0.55
C ARG A 5 33.40 14.44 0.78
N SER A 6 32.64 15.07 -0.12
CA SER A 6 32.27 16.48 0.00
C SER A 6 31.42 16.72 1.26
N ASP A 7 30.46 15.84 1.55
CA ASP A 7 29.62 15.96 2.73
C ASP A 7 30.42 15.73 4.04
N ALA A 8 31.33 14.76 4.03
CA ALA A 8 32.23 14.51 5.18
C ALA A 8 33.15 15.71 5.49
N LEU A 9 33.76 16.30 4.45
CA LEU A 9 34.60 17.49 4.61
C LEU A 9 33.81 18.69 5.12
N ARG A 10 32.61 18.90 4.58
CA ARG A 10 31.73 19.98 5.05
C ARG A 10 31.37 19.78 6.51
N SER A 11 30.88 18.59 6.91
CA SER A 11 30.52 18.31 8.30
C SER A 11 31.71 18.46 9.23
N PHE A 12 32.90 18.03 8.83
CA PHE A 12 34.12 18.22 9.60
C PHE A 12 34.41 19.72 9.83
N LEU A 13 34.29 20.54 8.79
CA LEU A 13 34.49 21.99 8.88
C LEU A 13 33.53 22.63 9.91
N PHE A 14 32.23 22.32 9.81
CA PHE A 14 31.24 22.86 10.75
C PHE A 14 31.46 22.40 12.19
N ILE A 15 31.88 21.13 12.39
CA ILE A 15 32.25 20.64 13.73
C ILE A 15 33.43 21.41 14.29
N VAL A 16 34.47 21.64 13.49
CA VAL A 16 35.64 22.42 13.92
C VAL A 16 35.23 23.84 14.27
N LEU A 17 34.45 24.52 13.44
CA LEU A 17 33.98 25.90 13.73
C LEU A 17 33.12 25.95 15.01
N ALA A 18 32.25 24.97 15.23
CA ALA A 18 31.47 24.89 16.48
C ALA A 18 32.36 24.66 17.68
N ALA A 19 33.36 23.79 17.61
CA ALA A 19 34.33 23.52 18.66
C ALA A 19 35.15 24.76 19.01
N VAL A 20 35.63 25.50 17.99
CA VAL A 20 36.34 26.76 18.17
C VAL A 20 35.44 27.81 18.85
N THR A 21 34.19 27.94 18.46
CA THR A 21 33.22 28.87 19.05
C THR A 21 33.01 28.55 20.54
N LEU A 22 32.84 27.28 20.89
CA LEU A 22 32.71 26.83 22.26
C LEU A 22 34.00 27.08 23.08
N TRP A 23 35.15 26.81 22.48
CA TRP A 23 36.45 27.06 23.13
C TRP A 23 36.65 28.54 23.45
N VAL A 24 36.36 29.44 22.51
CA VAL A 24 36.43 30.90 22.70
C VAL A 24 35.45 31.34 23.79
N PHE A 25 34.27 30.78 23.86
CA PHE A 25 33.29 31.03 24.90
C PHE A 25 33.81 30.58 26.30
N VAL A 26 34.35 29.36 26.39
CA VAL A 26 34.93 28.86 27.67
C VAL A 26 36.10 29.70 28.15
N ARG A 27 36.87 30.29 27.24
CA ARG A 27 37.94 31.23 27.55
C ARG A 27 37.45 32.60 28.06
N GLY A 28 36.12 32.83 28.05
CA GLY A 28 35.52 34.09 28.49
C GLY A 28 35.65 35.25 27.48
N TRP A 29 36.13 34.99 26.25
CA TRP A 29 36.30 35.99 25.20
C TRP A 29 35.02 36.30 24.45
N LEU A 30 33.99 35.43 24.55
CA LEU A 30 32.74 35.58 23.88
C LEU A 30 31.58 35.59 24.87
N LYS A 31 30.62 36.52 24.69
CA LYS A 31 29.38 36.55 25.48
C LYS A 31 28.45 35.45 25.07
N TRP A 32 27.65 34.93 26.00
CA TRP A 32 26.62 33.88 25.76
C TRP A 32 25.76 34.14 24.55
N SER A 33 25.21 35.36 24.41
CA SER A 33 24.32 35.71 23.30
C SER A 33 24.97 35.55 21.91
N TYR A 34 26.25 35.93 21.80
CA TYR A 34 27.00 35.78 20.54
C TYR A 34 27.34 34.32 20.25
N MET A 35 27.69 33.53 21.26
CA MET A 35 27.96 32.12 21.14
C MET A 35 26.72 31.41 20.58
N VAL A 36 25.52 31.62 21.15
CA VAL A 36 24.27 31.03 20.68
C VAL A 36 23.95 31.48 19.26
N ALA A 37 24.12 32.76 18.95
CA ALA A 37 23.87 33.28 17.60
C ALA A 37 24.79 32.63 16.55
N ILE A 38 26.10 32.51 16.83
CA ILE A 38 27.09 31.89 15.94
C ILE A 38 26.74 30.42 15.73
N LEU A 39 26.47 29.64 16.78
CA LEU A 39 26.08 28.25 16.66
C LEU A 39 24.78 28.08 15.83
N GLY A 40 23.79 28.96 16.06
CA GLY A 40 22.55 28.96 15.27
C GLY A 40 22.80 29.20 13.80
N VAL A 41 23.65 30.17 13.44
CA VAL A 41 24.02 30.44 12.05
C VAL A 41 24.78 29.27 11.44
N LEU A 42 25.72 28.64 12.18
CA LEU A 42 26.43 27.45 11.68
C LEU A 42 25.49 26.30 11.39
N VAL A 43 24.53 26.02 12.26
CA VAL A 43 23.51 24.97 12.05
C VAL A 43 22.67 25.28 10.81
N LEU A 44 22.19 26.52 10.68
CA LEU A 44 21.40 26.91 9.52
C LEU A 44 22.22 26.80 8.21
N ALA A 45 23.48 27.24 8.23
CA ALA A 45 24.36 27.17 7.07
C ALA A 45 24.71 25.71 6.67
N ASP A 46 24.82 24.81 7.65
CA ASP A 46 25.05 23.38 7.36
C ASP A 46 23.79 22.70 6.81
N MET A 47 22.65 22.94 7.43
CA MET A 47 21.40 22.25 7.09
C MET A 47 20.76 22.76 5.79
N TRP A 48 20.92 24.04 5.46
CA TRP A 48 20.28 24.64 4.29
C TRP A 48 20.60 23.96 2.98
N PRO A 49 21.89 23.71 2.59
CA PRO A 49 22.23 23.03 1.35
C PRO A 49 21.73 21.58 1.30
N ILE A 50 21.70 20.92 2.47
CA ILE A 50 21.18 19.54 2.55
C ILE A 50 19.69 19.53 2.28
N ASN A 51 18.93 20.39 2.97
CA ASN A 51 17.48 20.46 2.78
C ASN A 51 17.10 20.80 1.34
N LYS A 52 17.86 21.69 0.69
CA LYS A 52 17.67 22.03 -0.74
C LYS A 52 17.92 20.86 -1.71
N ARG A 53 18.68 19.84 -1.34
CA ARG A 53 18.82 18.61 -2.16
C ARG A 53 17.54 17.78 -2.16
N TYR A 54 16.85 17.72 -1.01
CA TYR A 54 15.66 16.89 -0.84
C TYR A 54 14.37 17.65 -1.18
N LEU A 55 14.35 18.96 -0.95
CA LEU A 55 13.21 19.80 -1.24
C LEU A 55 13.67 21.13 -1.86
N ASN A 56 13.52 21.24 -3.16
CA ASN A 56 13.86 22.42 -3.95
C ASN A 56 12.69 22.80 -4.88
N ASP A 57 12.84 23.92 -5.59
CA ASP A 57 11.77 24.47 -6.40
C ASP A 57 11.29 23.54 -7.52
N SER A 58 12.13 22.58 -7.98
CA SER A 58 11.73 21.60 -8.98
C SER A 58 10.72 20.56 -8.46
N HIS A 59 10.59 20.40 -7.15
CA HIS A 59 9.61 19.51 -6.53
C HIS A 59 8.24 20.15 -6.36
N PHE A 60 8.14 21.46 -6.53
CA PHE A 60 6.85 22.17 -6.46
C PHE A 60 6.22 22.25 -7.84
N VAL A 61 5.01 21.75 -7.95
CA VAL A 61 4.20 21.84 -9.16
C VAL A 61 3.02 22.79 -8.94
N THR A 62 2.55 23.40 -10.02
CA THR A 62 1.35 24.25 -9.93
C THR A 62 0.13 23.40 -9.55
N LYS A 63 -0.85 23.98 -8.87
CA LYS A 63 -2.10 23.31 -8.49
C LYS A 63 -2.79 22.65 -9.70
N LYS A 64 -2.75 23.27 -10.88
CA LYS A 64 -3.30 22.73 -12.12
C LYS A 64 -2.61 21.41 -12.53
N ASN A 65 -1.28 21.32 -12.43
CA ASN A 65 -0.55 20.12 -12.78
C ASN A 65 -0.79 18.99 -11.77
N ASN A 66 -0.90 19.31 -10.48
CA ASN A 66 -1.24 18.34 -9.45
C ASN A 66 -2.65 17.77 -9.67
N THR A 67 -3.62 18.62 -10.01
CA THR A 67 -4.99 18.18 -10.30
C THR A 67 -5.03 17.28 -11.54
N ALA A 68 -4.17 17.53 -12.55
CA ALA A 68 -4.10 16.70 -13.75
C ALA A 68 -3.66 15.25 -13.46
N ALA A 69 -2.77 15.04 -12.47
CA ALA A 69 -2.33 13.71 -12.05
C ALA A 69 -3.47 12.85 -11.48
N PHE A 70 -4.53 13.48 -10.97
CA PHE A 70 -5.70 12.82 -10.40
C PHE A 70 -6.94 12.90 -11.30
N GLN A 71 -6.79 13.24 -12.57
CA GLN A 71 -7.93 13.20 -13.50
C GLN A 71 -8.38 11.74 -13.72
N MET A 72 -9.72 11.59 -13.73
CA MET A 72 -10.34 10.28 -13.96
C MET A 72 -10.02 9.77 -15.37
N GLN A 73 -9.48 8.57 -15.43
CA GLN A 73 -9.12 7.93 -16.69
C GLN A 73 -10.34 7.32 -17.40
N PRO A 74 -10.28 7.10 -18.72
CA PRO A 74 -11.39 6.50 -19.46
C PRO A 74 -11.84 5.14 -18.92
N TYR A 75 -10.90 4.29 -18.52
CA TYR A 75 -11.21 2.98 -17.95
C TYR A 75 -11.92 3.09 -16.58
N GLU A 76 -11.61 4.10 -15.76
CA GLU A 76 -12.29 4.34 -14.49
C GLU A 76 -13.74 4.76 -14.72
N LYS A 77 -13.97 5.65 -15.72
CA LYS A 77 -15.33 6.04 -16.13
C LYS A 77 -16.15 4.85 -16.62
N GLN A 78 -15.53 3.93 -17.35
CA GLN A 78 -16.17 2.71 -17.83
C GLN A 78 -16.60 1.83 -16.65
N ILE A 79 -15.71 1.58 -15.69
CA ILE A 79 -16.00 0.74 -14.52
C ILE A 79 -17.10 1.35 -13.65
N LEU A 80 -17.08 2.69 -13.47
CA LEU A 80 -18.06 3.41 -12.65
C LEU A 80 -19.47 3.46 -13.27
N GLN A 81 -19.66 2.95 -14.49
CA GLN A 81 -21.00 2.75 -15.06
C GLN A 81 -21.72 1.54 -14.40
N ASP A 82 -20.98 0.65 -13.76
CA ASP A 82 -21.58 -0.43 -12.98
C ASP A 82 -22.27 0.14 -11.74
N LYS A 83 -23.57 -0.15 -11.61
CA LYS A 83 -24.41 0.34 -10.51
C LYS A 83 -24.20 -0.41 -9.19
N ASP A 84 -23.51 -1.55 -9.22
CA ASP A 84 -23.15 -2.31 -8.02
C ASP A 84 -22.15 -1.49 -7.18
N PRO A 85 -22.48 -1.05 -5.95
CA PRO A 85 -21.58 -0.24 -5.14
C PRO A 85 -20.50 -1.05 -4.42
N HIS A 86 -20.53 -2.39 -4.50
CA HIS A 86 -19.80 -3.25 -3.59
C HIS A 86 -18.67 -4.06 -4.23
N PHE A 87 -18.45 -3.94 -5.54
CA PHE A 87 -17.33 -4.62 -6.20
C PHE A 87 -15.98 -3.99 -5.87
N ARG A 88 -14.92 -4.75 -6.10
CA ARG A 88 -13.53 -4.30 -6.08
C ARG A 88 -12.88 -4.51 -7.44
N VAL A 89 -11.71 -3.87 -7.61
CA VAL A 89 -10.89 -4.03 -8.81
C VAL A 89 -9.51 -4.54 -8.48
N LEU A 90 -8.90 -5.27 -9.41
CA LEU A 90 -7.49 -5.65 -9.38
C LEU A 90 -6.78 -4.91 -10.51
N ASN A 91 -5.94 -3.93 -10.18
CA ASN A 91 -5.19 -3.18 -11.18
C ASN A 91 -3.80 -3.80 -11.36
N LEU A 92 -3.58 -4.40 -12.53
CA LEU A 92 -2.31 -4.98 -12.97
C LEU A 92 -1.55 -4.08 -13.96
N ALA A 93 -2.13 -2.92 -14.31
CA ALA A 93 -1.46 -1.93 -15.17
C ALA A 93 -0.48 -1.05 -14.40
N THR A 94 -0.54 -1.06 -13.06
CA THR A 94 0.35 -0.34 -12.15
C THR A 94 0.97 -1.31 -11.15
N ASN A 95 1.81 -0.80 -10.24
CA ASN A 95 2.27 -1.62 -9.12
C ASN A 95 1.12 -1.80 -8.12
N THR A 96 0.41 -2.92 -8.19
CA THR A 96 -0.85 -3.20 -7.51
C THR A 96 -0.83 -2.85 -6.02
N PHE A 97 0.28 -3.12 -5.31
CA PHE A 97 0.38 -2.97 -3.85
C PHE A 97 1.21 -1.77 -3.39
N ASN A 98 1.78 -0.99 -4.33
CA ASN A 98 2.54 0.22 -4.04
C ASN A 98 1.94 1.48 -4.69
N ASP A 99 0.82 1.34 -5.41
CA ASP A 99 0.12 2.46 -6.04
C ASP A 99 -1.21 2.76 -5.32
N ALA A 100 -1.38 3.99 -4.88
CA ALA A 100 -2.62 4.45 -4.24
C ALA A 100 -3.59 5.11 -5.25
N ARG A 101 -3.17 5.36 -6.51
CA ARG A 101 -3.94 6.09 -7.52
C ARG A 101 -5.28 5.39 -7.83
N THR A 102 -5.26 4.06 -7.93
CA THR A 102 -6.45 3.25 -8.21
C THR A 102 -7.53 3.45 -7.13
N SER A 103 -7.12 3.52 -5.87
CA SER A 103 -8.05 3.68 -4.73
C SER A 103 -8.67 5.07 -4.63
N TYR A 104 -8.24 6.02 -5.46
CA TYR A 104 -8.83 7.36 -5.48
C TYR A 104 -10.26 7.37 -6.05
N TYR A 105 -10.54 6.53 -7.04
CA TYR A 105 -11.85 6.43 -7.68
C TYR A 105 -12.53 5.07 -7.51
N LEU A 106 -11.77 4.00 -7.35
CA LEU A 106 -12.27 2.63 -7.35
C LEU A 106 -11.88 1.91 -6.05
N LYS A 107 -12.73 1.01 -5.58
CA LYS A 107 -12.38 0.11 -4.47
C LYS A 107 -11.38 -0.92 -4.98
N SER A 108 -10.14 -0.85 -4.57
CA SER A 108 -9.07 -1.77 -5.01
C SER A 108 -8.79 -2.83 -3.95
N ILE A 109 -8.44 -4.05 -4.41
CA ILE A 109 -7.83 -5.07 -3.55
C ILE A 109 -6.32 -4.81 -3.35
N GLY A 110 -5.74 -3.88 -4.12
CA GLY A 110 -4.37 -3.39 -3.97
C GLY A 110 -4.29 -2.11 -3.15
N GLY A 111 -3.21 -1.38 -3.36
CA GLY A 111 -2.93 -0.11 -2.70
C GLY A 111 -1.80 -0.20 -1.69
N TYR A 112 -1.21 0.95 -1.39
CA TYR A 112 -0.15 1.06 -0.39
C TYR A 112 -0.74 1.32 1.00
N SER A 113 -0.33 0.53 1.98
CA SER A 113 -0.60 0.78 3.38
C SER A 113 0.59 0.32 4.23
N ALA A 114 1.14 1.22 5.03
CA ALA A 114 2.21 0.89 5.99
C ALA A 114 1.70 0.03 7.16
N ALA A 115 0.39 0.12 7.48
CA ALA A 115 -0.27 -0.62 8.56
C ALA A 115 -1.12 -1.79 8.02
N LYS A 116 -0.63 -2.49 7.00
CA LYS A 116 -1.32 -3.64 6.41
C LYS A 116 -1.41 -4.79 7.41
N LEU A 117 -2.59 -5.41 7.51
CA LEU A 117 -2.77 -6.61 8.33
C LEU A 117 -1.88 -7.74 7.82
N ARG A 118 -1.24 -8.48 8.73
CA ARG A 118 -0.36 -9.60 8.40
C ARG A 118 -1.08 -10.66 7.57
N ARG A 119 -2.29 -11.06 7.95
CA ARG A 119 -3.12 -12.02 7.20
C ARG A 119 -3.37 -11.58 5.76
N TYR A 120 -3.54 -10.28 5.54
CA TYR A 120 -3.72 -9.77 4.18
C TYR A 120 -2.42 -9.80 3.38
N GLN A 121 -1.27 -9.56 4.03
CA GLN A 121 0.03 -9.72 3.39
C GLN A 121 0.27 -11.18 2.98
N ASP A 122 -0.08 -12.12 3.84
CA ASP A 122 0.03 -13.56 3.54
C ASP A 122 -0.85 -13.94 2.33
N LEU A 123 -2.09 -13.41 2.25
CA LEU A 123 -2.94 -13.58 1.05
C LEU A 123 -2.32 -12.98 -0.22
N ILE A 124 -1.63 -11.84 -0.11
CA ILE A 124 -0.91 -11.25 -1.24
C ILE A 124 0.20 -12.18 -1.70
N ASP A 125 1.06 -12.62 -0.78
CA ASP A 125 2.28 -13.37 -1.09
C ASP A 125 1.96 -14.79 -1.60
N GLU A 126 0.96 -15.44 -1.03
CA GLU A 126 0.65 -16.84 -1.32
C GLU A 126 -0.40 -17.03 -2.42
N HIS A 127 -1.30 -16.07 -2.62
CA HIS A 127 -2.44 -16.27 -3.51
C HIS A 127 -2.58 -15.17 -4.57
N ILE A 128 -2.68 -13.89 -4.17
CA ILE A 128 -3.01 -12.82 -5.13
C ILE A 128 -1.86 -12.63 -6.13
N SER A 129 -0.61 -12.62 -5.65
CA SER A 129 0.58 -12.48 -6.52
C SER A 129 0.77 -13.68 -7.45
N LYS A 130 0.24 -14.84 -7.08
CA LYS A 130 0.22 -16.06 -7.91
C LYS A 130 -1.03 -16.18 -8.79
N MET A 131 -1.87 -15.14 -8.83
CA MET A 131 -3.11 -15.10 -9.60
C MET A 131 -4.09 -16.23 -9.25
N ASN A 132 -4.19 -16.58 -7.96
CA ASN A 132 -5.20 -17.53 -7.50
C ASN A 132 -6.60 -16.93 -7.70
N MET A 133 -7.29 -17.39 -8.76
CA MET A 133 -8.58 -16.83 -9.18
C MET A 133 -9.69 -17.08 -8.17
N ASN A 134 -9.59 -18.14 -7.37
CA ASN A 134 -10.53 -18.40 -6.28
C ASN A 134 -10.47 -17.28 -5.23
N VAL A 135 -9.27 -17.00 -4.73
CA VAL A 135 -9.06 -15.94 -3.71
C VAL A 135 -9.42 -14.55 -4.28
N ILE A 136 -9.04 -14.28 -5.53
CA ILE A 136 -9.39 -13.02 -6.21
C ILE A 136 -10.91 -12.89 -6.37
N GLY A 137 -11.61 -14.00 -6.65
CA GLY A 137 -13.07 -14.06 -6.73
C GLY A 137 -13.73 -13.80 -5.35
N MET A 138 -13.24 -14.46 -4.29
CA MET A 138 -13.70 -14.24 -2.89
C MET A 138 -13.53 -12.78 -2.45
N LEU A 139 -12.47 -12.12 -2.87
CA LEU A 139 -12.24 -10.69 -2.61
C LEU A 139 -13.16 -9.77 -3.41
N ASN A 140 -14.09 -10.35 -4.18
CA ASN A 140 -15.02 -9.66 -5.07
C ASN A 140 -14.33 -8.72 -6.08
N ALA A 141 -13.17 -9.15 -6.62
CA ALA A 141 -12.49 -8.42 -7.69
C ALA A 141 -13.24 -8.63 -9.02
N LYS A 142 -14.25 -7.80 -9.27
CA LYS A 142 -15.16 -7.89 -10.42
C LYS A 142 -14.53 -7.43 -11.73
N TYR A 143 -13.52 -6.55 -11.66
CA TYR A 143 -12.82 -6.02 -12.81
C TYR A 143 -11.31 -6.13 -12.66
N PHE A 144 -10.67 -6.57 -13.74
CA PHE A 144 -9.23 -6.48 -13.95
C PHE A 144 -8.91 -5.26 -14.80
N ILE A 145 -7.91 -4.48 -14.38
CA ILE A 145 -7.37 -3.37 -15.15
C ILE A 145 -6.01 -3.83 -15.65
N LEU A 146 -5.88 -4.01 -16.96
CA LEU A 146 -4.73 -4.66 -17.62
C LEU A 146 -3.99 -3.66 -18.51
N PRO A 147 -2.65 -3.72 -18.57
CA PRO A 147 -1.89 -2.97 -19.56
C PRO A 147 -2.07 -3.60 -20.94
N ASP A 148 -2.50 -2.83 -21.92
CA ASP A 148 -2.43 -3.28 -23.31
C ASP A 148 -1.02 -3.01 -23.86
N ARG A 149 -0.28 -4.08 -24.07
CA ARG A 149 1.10 -4.03 -24.56
C ARG A 149 1.21 -3.52 -26.00
N LYS A 150 0.13 -3.57 -26.79
CA LYS A 150 0.14 -3.17 -28.19
C LYS A 150 -0.14 -1.69 -28.39
N SER A 151 -1.14 -1.17 -27.68
CA SER A 151 -1.56 0.23 -27.79
C SER A 151 -0.96 1.15 -26.73
N GLY A 152 -0.31 0.60 -25.67
CA GLY A 152 0.12 1.35 -24.50
C GLY A 152 -1.04 1.89 -23.66
N GLN A 153 -2.27 1.53 -24.00
CA GLN A 153 -3.47 1.93 -23.26
C GLN A 153 -3.79 0.92 -22.16
N THR A 154 -4.71 1.28 -21.30
CA THR A 154 -5.21 0.42 -20.23
C THR A 154 -6.57 -0.14 -20.63
N THR A 155 -6.76 -1.45 -20.54
CA THR A 155 -8.01 -2.14 -20.85
C THR A 155 -8.68 -2.68 -19.60
N VAL A 156 -10.00 -2.85 -19.64
CA VAL A 156 -10.81 -3.41 -18.56
C VAL A 156 -11.36 -4.76 -18.98
N GLN A 157 -11.16 -5.75 -18.14
CA GLN A 157 -11.74 -7.08 -18.31
C GLN A 157 -12.62 -7.41 -17.10
N ARG A 158 -13.84 -7.90 -17.36
CA ARG A 158 -14.73 -8.37 -16.29
C ARG A 158 -14.29 -9.76 -15.82
N ASN A 159 -14.26 -9.95 -14.51
CA ASN A 159 -14.06 -11.26 -13.88
C ASN A 159 -15.42 -11.95 -13.68
N PRO A 160 -15.70 -13.04 -14.37
CA PRO A 160 -16.95 -13.77 -14.17
C PRO A 160 -17.00 -14.57 -12.88
N TYR A 161 -15.86 -14.74 -12.20
CA TYR A 161 -15.72 -15.52 -10.97
C TYR A 161 -15.81 -14.67 -9.70
N ALA A 162 -16.16 -13.39 -9.80
CA ALA A 162 -16.37 -12.55 -8.61
C ALA A 162 -17.60 -13.03 -7.84
N MET A 163 -17.44 -13.30 -6.55
CA MET A 163 -18.43 -14.02 -5.73
C MET A 163 -19.40 -13.08 -4.99
N GLY A 164 -19.28 -11.76 -5.19
CA GLY A 164 -20.09 -10.80 -4.44
C GLY A 164 -19.52 -10.53 -3.03
N ASN A 165 -20.35 -9.95 -2.17
CA ASN A 165 -19.93 -9.57 -0.81
C ASN A 165 -20.11 -10.68 0.21
N ALA A 166 -21.08 -11.58 -0.03
CA ALA A 166 -21.39 -12.72 0.81
C ALA A 166 -22.02 -13.82 -0.06
N TRP A 167 -21.89 -15.04 0.37
CA TRP A 167 -22.53 -16.20 -0.26
C TRP A 167 -22.68 -17.30 0.79
N PHE A 168 -23.61 -18.19 0.57
CA PHE A 168 -23.82 -19.35 1.44
C PHE A 168 -22.92 -20.51 1.01
N VAL A 169 -22.43 -21.25 2.00
CA VAL A 169 -21.66 -22.48 1.81
C VAL A 169 -22.43 -23.65 2.46
N ASP A 170 -22.30 -24.82 1.88
CA ASP A 170 -22.95 -26.04 2.36
C ASP A 170 -21.97 -27.05 2.98
N THR A 171 -20.69 -26.74 2.98
CA THR A 171 -19.63 -27.57 3.54
C THR A 171 -18.68 -26.74 4.39
N LEU A 172 -18.26 -27.28 5.54
CA LEU A 172 -17.26 -26.70 6.41
C LEU A 172 -16.08 -27.67 6.53
N GLN A 173 -14.90 -27.27 6.11
CA GLN A 173 -13.67 -28.01 6.28
C GLN A 173 -12.88 -27.45 7.46
N ILE A 174 -12.67 -28.25 8.51
CA ILE A 174 -11.86 -27.87 9.68
C ILE A 174 -10.42 -28.33 9.43
N VAL A 175 -9.47 -27.45 9.64
CA VAL A 175 -8.02 -27.68 9.51
C VAL A 175 -7.32 -27.43 10.85
N ASN A 176 -6.09 -27.93 11.02
CA ASN A 176 -5.42 -27.87 12.31
C ASN A 176 -4.61 -26.61 12.56
N THR A 177 -4.22 -25.90 11.50
CA THR A 177 -3.34 -24.74 11.56
C THR A 177 -3.74 -23.67 10.54
N ALA A 178 -3.37 -22.43 10.82
CA ALA A 178 -3.55 -21.32 9.88
C ALA A 178 -2.84 -21.52 8.53
N ASN A 179 -1.72 -22.26 8.53
CA ASN A 179 -1.03 -22.58 7.27
C ASN A 179 -1.84 -23.56 6.42
N GLU A 180 -2.45 -24.57 7.05
CA GLU A 180 -3.37 -25.48 6.37
C GLU A 180 -4.63 -24.76 5.87
N GLU A 181 -5.11 -23.75 6.61
CA GLU A 181 -6.23 -22.89 6.18
C GLU A 181 -5.86 -22.14 4.89
N SER A 182 -4.68 -21.51 4.84
CA SER A 182 -4.18 -20.86 3.63
C SER A 182 -4.01 -21.84 2.48
N GLU A 183 -3.35 -22.98 2.71
CA GLU A 183 -3.10 -23.98 1.66
C GLU A 183 -4.41 -24.55 1.07
N ALA A 184 -5.42 -24.77 1.90
CA ALA A 184 -6.72 -25.27 1.46
C ALA A 184 -7.38 -24.35 0.41
N LEU A 185 -7.13 -23.03 0.46
CA LEU A 185 -7.67 -22.07 -0.52
C LEU A 185 -7.21 -22.34 -1.97
N ASN A 186 -6.15 -23.14 -2.15
CA ASN A 186 -5.69 -23.56 -3.48
C ASN A 186 -6.54 -24.68 -4.10
N HIS A 187 -7.25 -25.44 -3.27
CA HIS A 187 -7.83 -26.72 -3.69
C HIS A 187 -9.34 -26.83 -3.50
N ILE A 188 -9.93 -26.05 -2.58
CA ILE A 188 -11.38 -26.11 -2.29
C ILE A 188 -12.22 -25.43 -3.35
N ASN A 189 -13.48 -25.86 -3.44
CA ASN A 189 -14.50 -25.10 -4.15
C ASN A 189 -15.08 -24.04 -3.24
N MET A 190 -14.65 -22.80 -3.39
CA MET A 190 -15.03 -21.69 -2.52
C MET A 190 -16.50 -21.26 -2.63
N HIS A 191 -17.21 -21.71 -3.68
CA HIS A 191 -18.66 -21.48 -3.80
C HIS A 191 -19.49 -22.32 -2.84
N THR A 192 -18.94 -23.45 -2.40
CA THR A 192 -19.68 -24.42 -1.58
C THR A 192 -19.02 -24.74 -0.26
N THR A 193 -17.74 -24.44 -0.11
CA THR A 193 -16.93 -24.86 1.05
C THR A 193 -16.25 -23.68 1.73
N ALA A 194 -16.42 -23.57 3.04
CA ALA A 194 -15.59 -22.70 3.87
C ALA A 194 -14.53 -23.51 4.61
N VAL A 195 -13.38 -22.90 4.86
CA VAL A 195 -12.30 -23.46 5.69
C VAL A 195 -12.26 -22.72 7.01
N LEU A 196 -12.05 -23.48 8.08
CA LEU A 196 -12.00 -22.95 9.43
C LEU A 196 -10.83 -23.59 10.18
N ASP A 197 -10.01 -22.77 10.83
CA ASP A 197 -9.01 -23.25 11.78
C ASP A 197 -9.70 -23.90 13.00
N LYS A 198 -9.13 -25.03 13.44
CA LYS A 198 -9.59 -25.79 14.61
C LYS A 198 -9.74 -24.93 15.88
N GLU A 199 -8.96 -23.88 16.01
CA GLU A 199 -9.06 -22.92 17.13
C GLU A 199 -10.48 -22.36 17.26
N PHE A 200 -11.18 -22.18 16.14
CA PHE A 200 -12.54 -21.63 16.08
C PHE A 200 -13.63 -22.69 16.00
N ALA A 201 -13.29 -23.98 15.98
CA ALA A 201 -14.26 -25.07 15.81
C ALA A 201 -15.34 -25.09 16.91
N ALA A 202 -15.02 -24.65 18.13
CA ALA A 202 -15.96 -24.54 19.22
C ALA A 202 -17.16 -23.62 18.94
N HIS A 203 -16.98 -22.62 18.07
CA HIS A 203 -18.04 -21.66 17.72
C HIS A 203 -19.06 -22.22 16.71
N VAL A 204 -18.76 -23.36 16.10
CA VAL A 204 -19.59 -23.98 15.05
C VAL A 204 -19.99 -25.42 15.39
N GLN A 205 -19.84 -25.86 16.65
CA GLN A 205 -20.12 -27.25 17.07
C GLN A 205 -21.58 -27.66 16.83
N ASP A 206 -22.51 -26.72 17.00
CA ASP A 206 -23.95 -26.98 16.82
C ASP A 206 -24.42 -26.57 15.40
N PHE A 207 -23.51 -26.14 14.52
CA PHE A 207 -23.84 -25.74 13.17
C PHE A 207 -23.70 -26.91 12.21
N THR A 208 -24.81 -27.30 11.60
CA THR A 208 -24.81 -28.25 10.49
C THR A 208 -25.04 -27.48 9.19
N PRO A 209 -24.01 -27.36 8.33
CA PRO A 209 -24.16 -26.71 7.04
C PRO A 209 -25.27 -27.42 6.25
N GLY A 210 -26.19 -26.64 5.72
CA GLY A 210 -27.31 -27.17 4.93
C GLY A 210 -27.63 -26.23 3.77
N ARG A 211 -28.15 -26.80 2.71
CA ARG A 211 -28.58 -26.03 1.54
C ARG A 211 -30.01 -25.54 1.74
N ASP A 212 -30.18 -24.26 2.01
CA ASP A 212 -31.50 -23.62 2.01
C ASP A 212 -31.77 -22.99 0.65
N SER A 213 -32.67 -23.58 -0.12
CA SER A 213 -33.05 -23.10 -1.44
C SER A 213 -33.85 -21.78 -1.41
N THR A 214 -34.29 -21.35 -0.23
CA THR A 214 -35.08 -20.12 -0.04
C THR A 214 -34.20 -18.95 0.43
N ALA A 215 -32.98 -19.22 0.88
CA ALA A 215 -32.05 -18.21 1.32
C ALA A 215 -31.50 -17.40 0.12
N SER A 216 -31.46 -16.09 0.27
CA SER A 216 -30.88 -15.16 -0.69
C SER A 216 -29.95 -14.17 0.00
N VAL A 217 -28.88 -13.75 -0.69
CA VAL A 217 -27.92 -12.72 -0.25
C VAL A 217 -28.11 -11.46 -1.05
#